data_f79259dffc421820d782d3881571eba8
#
_entry.id   f79259dffc421820d782d3881571eba8
#
_cell.length_a   1.000
_cell.length_b   1.000
_cell.length_c   1.000
_cell.angle_alpha   90.00
_cell.angle_beta   90.00
_cell.angle_gamma   90.00
#
_symmetry.space_group_name_H-M   'P 1'
#
loop_
_entity.id
_entity.type
_entity.pdbx_description
1 polymer ?
#
loop_
_entity_poly.entity_id
_entity_poly.type
_entity_poly.pdbx_seq_one_letter_code
_entity_poly.pdbx_strand_id
1 'polypeptide(L)'
;MDDQIIKYFLGELAEDEQIDLLKKRDVNTEIKEKFSNYQNVMSLLSLSPGPADDEKAMNSLQALKQIKRKKKIKRVIYLSTGYAAAISLIIISTWFFTKTSINNAAEHLAGQQEIFVPVGQRARITLPDGTVAWVNAGSTLTYPSVFVDERKVSLKGEAYSDVAKDDEAPFIVETESINIKALGTQFNVYSYSKAANQNTILIDGSVKIYKPGIESEGVILSPNQQLFFENGKFRVEPFLDKNVLLWKDGIYSFENEKLGTIIDKLELYFDVEIIVKNQSLLKKECTGKFRQKEGVMEILRIIQKIHSFSIEKDEKLNQITLN
;
A
#
# COMPACT_ATOMS: atom_id res chain seq x y z
N MET A 1 54.89 20.36 -35.70
CA MET A 1 55.03 21.42 -34.67
C MET A 1 55.93 21.00 -33.54
N ASP A 2 55.79 19.88 -32.88
CA ASP A 2 56.68 19.40 -31.79
C ASP A 2 58.11 19.17 -32.29
N ASP A 3 58.26 18.68 -33.51
CA ASP A 3 59.55 18.50 -34.15
C ASP A 3 60.25 19.84 -34.42
N GLN A 4 59.57 20.89 -34.77
CA GLN A 4 60.10 22.23 -34.96
C GLN A 4 60.56 22.87 -33.66
N ILE A 5 59.84 22.66 -32.57
CA ILE A 5 60.21 23.13 -31.23
C ILE A 5 61.54 22.44 -30.77
N ILE A 6 61.66 21.13 -31.02
CA ILE A 6 62.82 20.35 -30.68
C ILE A 6 64.05 20.86 -31.49
N LYS A 7 63.94 21.06 -32.83
CA LYS A 7 64.95 21.58 -33.67
C LYS A 7 65.40 23.00 -33.28
N TYR A 8 64.44 23.85 -32.83
CA TYR A 8 64.75 25.16 -32.30
C TYR A 8 65.73 25.08 -31.10
N PHE A 9 65.45 24.21 -30.13
CA PHE A 9 66.31 24.04 -28.95
C PHE A 9 67.65 23.31 -29.24
N LEU A 10 67.69 22.54 -30.31
CA LEU A 10 68.95 21.91 -30.78
C LEU A 10 69.80 22.82 -31.65
N GLY A 11 69.28 24.02 -32.03
CA GLY A 11 69.99 24.94 -32.91
C GLY A 11 70.03 24.52 -34.39
N GLU A 12 69.12 23.64 -34.79
CA GLU A 12 69.05 23.04 -36.14
C GLU A 12 68.04 23.74 -37.05
N LEU A 13 67.36 24.82 -36.58
CA LEU A 13 66.39 25.57 -37.37
C LEU A 13 67.04 26.77 -38.06
N ALA A 14 66.61 27.07 -39.29
CA ALA A 14 67.05 28.27 -40.01
C ALA A 14 66.46 29.55 -39.37
N GLU A 15 67.12 30.71 -39.51
CA GLU A 15 66.77 31.95 -38.82
C GLU A 15 65.33 32.42 -39.15
N ASP A 16 64.87 32.27 -40.37
CA ASP A 16 63.49 32.59 -40.81
C ASP A 16 62.48 31.71 -40.19
N GLU A 17 62.73 30.40 -40.06
CA GLU A 17 61.88 29.44 -39.39
C GLU A 17 61.78 29.63 -37.87
N GLN A 18 62.92 30.08 -37.24
CA GLN A 18 62.93 30.43 -35.84
C GLN A 18 61.99 31.62 -35.52
N ILE A 19 62.01 32.66 -36.35
CA ILE A 19 61.20 33.85 -36.24
C ILE A 19 59.74 33.49 -36.39
N ASP A 20 59.38 32.63 -37.34
CA ASP A 20 58.03 32.18 -37.59
C ASP A 20 57.49 31.35 -36.39
N LEU A 21 58.33 30.45 -35.86
CA LEU A 21 57.97 29.65 -34.68
C LEU A 21 57.76 30.50 -33.44
N LEU A 22 58.58 31.53 -33.19
CA LEU A 22 58.43 32.45 -32.09
C LEU A 22 57.19 33.31 -32.20
N LYS A 23 56.81 33.78 -33.39
CA LYS A 23 55.56 34.49 -33.63
C LYS A 23 54.37 33.59 -33.35
N LYS A 24 54.34 32.33 -33.78
CA LYS A 24 53.29 31.34 -33.51
C LYS A 24 53.21 31.03 -32.02
N ARG A 25 54.30 31.01 -31.27
CA ARG A 25 54.31 30.84 -29.81
C ARG A 25 53.58 31.96 -29.10
N ASP A 26 53.77 33.20 -29.53
CA ASP A 26 53.22 34.39 -28.84
C ASP A 26 51.69 34.54 -29.08
N VAL A 27 51.16 33.97 -30.16
CA VAL A 27 49.76 34.04 -30.53
C VAL A 27 48.97 32.81 -30.05
N ASN A 28 49.62 31.66 -29.84
CA ASN A 28 48.95 30.42 -29.52
C ASN A 28 49.36 29.85 -28.15
N THR A 29 48.41 29.83 -27.21
CA THR A 29 48.61 29.38 -25.83
C THR A 29 49.10 27.93 -25.73
N GLU A 30 48.67 27.03 -26.62
CA GLU A 30 49.09 25.62 -26.63
C GLU A 30 50.56 25.48 -27.03
N ILE A 31 50.99 26.28 -28.04
CA ILE A 31 52.40 26.32 -28.50
C ILE A 31 53.28 26.92 -27.40
N LYS A 32 52.79 27.96 -26.73
CA LYS A 32 53.49 28.60 -25.60
C LYS A 32 53.73 27.64 -24.45
N GLU A 33 52.73 26.85 -24.11
CA GLU A 33 52.86 25.84 -23.04
C GLU A 33 53.83 24.72 -23.42
N LYS A 34 53.79 24.26 -24.66
CA LYS A 34 54.75 23.27 -25.19
C LYS A 34 56.20 23.82 -25.18
N PHE A 35 56.38 25.05 -25.65
CA PHE A 35 57.66 25.71 -25.66
C PHE A 35 58.26 25.86 -24.26
N SER A 36 57.44 26.28 -23.26
CA SER A 36 57.85 26.37 -21.86
C SER A 36 58.27 25.00 -21.30
N ASN A 37 57.50 23.94 -21.62
CA ASN A 37 57.86 22.59 -21.20
C ASN A 37 59.19 22.10 -21.78
N TYR A 38 59.48 22.37 -23.05
CA TYR A 38 60.76 22.02 -23.68
C TYR A 38 61.91 22.89 -23.15
N GLN A 39 61.68 24.16 -22.88
CA GLN A 39 62.65 25.07 -22.26
C GLN A 39 63.10 24.59 -20.88
N ASN A 40 62.13 24.16 -20.06
CA ASN A 40 62.37 23.59 -18.74
C ASN A 40 63.23 22.31 -18.83
N VAL A 41 62.93 21.44 -19.79
CA VAL A 41 63.72 20.19 -20.02
C VAL A 41 65.12 20.50 -20.46
N MET A 42 65.33 21.46 -21.41
CA MET A 42 66.63 21.84 -21.89
C MET A 42 67.46 22.56 -20.84
N SER A 43 66.84 23.38 -19.98
CA SER A 43 67.58 24.02 -18.87
C SER A 43 68.03 22.98 -17.84
N LEU A 44 67.31 21.93 -17.63
CA LEU A 44 67.78 20.81 -16.79
C LEU A 44 68.88 19.99 -17.40
N LEU A 45 68.86 19.81 -18.73
CA LEU A 45 69.94 19.14 -19.49
C LEU A 45 71.25 19.96 -19.52
N SER A 46 71.20 21.32 -19.60
CA SER A 46 72.37 22.21 -19.60
C SER A 46 73.02 22.34 -18.23
N LEU A 47 72.35 21.93 -17.15
CA LEU A 47 72.90 21.89 -15.78
C LEU A 47 73.69 20.58 -15.49
N SER A 48 73.75 19.65 -16.44
CA SER A 48 74.48 18.37 -16.28
C SER A 48 75.91 18.49 -16.75
N PRO A 49 76.91 18.36 -15.89
CA PRO A 49 78.33 18.36 -16.31
C PRO A 49 78.72 16.96 -16.78
N GLY A 50 78.96 16.82 -18.12
CA GLY A 50 79.72 15.72 -18.69
C GLY A 50 78.94 14.47 -19.17
N PRO A 51 79.56 13.62 -20.02
CA PRO A 51 78.89 12.51 -20.69
C PRO A 51 78.77 11.27 -19.83
N ALA A 52 77.99 11.36 -18.76
CA ALA A 52 77.79 10.22 -17.89
C ALA A 52 76.46 10.36 -17.16
N ASP A 53 75.34 10.35 -17.86
CA ASP A 53 74.07 10.01 -17.23
C ASP A 53 72.92 9.93 -18.26
N ASP A 54 73.13 9.26 -19.39
CA ASP A 54 72.02 8.86 -20.30
C ASP A 54 70.96 8.05 -19.56
N GLU A 55 71.35 7.32 -18.53
CA GLU A 55 70.46 6.53 -17.69
C GLU A 55 69.57 7.42 -16.79
N LYS A 56 70.09 8.50 -16.21
CA LYS A 56 69.31 9.44 -15.39
C LYS A 56 68.35 10.30 -16.24
N ALA A 57 68.79 10.71 -17.43
CA ALA A 57 67.96 11.41 -18.39
C ALA A 57 66.78 10.51 -18.86
N MET A 58 67.06 9.26 -19.16
CA MET A 58 66.05 8.28 -19.55
C MET A 58 65.09 8.00 -18.41
N ASN A 59 65.56 7.85 -17.18
CA ASN A 59 64.74 7.64 -15.99
C ASN A 59 63.84 8.86 -15.70
N SER A 60 64.34 10.09 -15.88
CA SER A 60 63.53 11.31 -15.70
C SER A 60 62.44 11.47 -16.78
N LEU A 61 62.75 11.11 -18.03
CA LEU A 61 61.76 11.08 -19.12
C LEU A 61 60.71 10.02 -18.91
N GLN A 62 61.07 8.85 -18.39
CA GLN A 62 60.11 7.80 -18.02
C GLN A 62 59.20 8.24 -16.86
N ALA A 63 59.76 8.91 -15.85
CA ALA A 63 59.00 9.46 -14.73
C ALA A 63 57.96 10.52 -15.19
N LEU A 64 58.37 11.43 -16.08
CA LEU A 64 57.44 12.43 -16.68
C LEU A 64 56.33 11.79 -17.51
N LYS A 65 56.65 10.75 -18.30
CA LYS A 65 55.64 9.96 -19.03
C LYS A 65 54.67 9.27 -18.10
N GLN A 66 55.15 8.71 -16.98
CA GLN A 66 54.31 8.09 -15.97
C GLN A 66 53.37 9.09 -15.27
N ILE A 67 53.88 10.29 -14.94
CA ILE A 67 53.06 11.35 -14.33
C ILE A 67 51.92 11.81 -15.27
N LYS A 68 52.26 12.05 -16.56
CA LYS A 68 51.25 12.40 -17.57
C LYS A 68 50.21 11.28 -17.76
N ARG A 69 50.63 10.02 -17.78
CA ARG A 69 49.75 8.85 -17.89
C ARG A 69 48.83 8.73 -16.66
N LYS A 70 49.36 8.92 -15.45
CA LYS A 70 48.58 8.91 -14.21
C LYS A 70 47.51 10.04 -14.17
N LYS A 71 47.88 11.27 -14.60
CA LYS A 71 46.93 12.39 -14.71
C LYS A 71 45.82 12.12 -15.72
N LYS A 72 46.17 11.55 -16.89
CA LYS A 72 45.17 11.19 -17.92
C LYS A 72 44.22 10.09 -17.44
N ILE A 73 44.77 9.06 -16.78
CA ILE A 73 43.95 7.97 -16.20
C ILE A 73 43.01 8.49 -15.11
N LYS A 74 43.50 9.33 -14.18
CA LYS A 74 42.65 9.95 -13.17
C LYS A 74 41.51 10.75 -13.80
N ARG A 75 41.76 11.55 -14.82
CA ARG A 75 40.75 12.34 -15.51
C ARG A 75 39.68 11.44 -16.18
N VAL A 76 40.12 10.35 -16.81
CA VAL A 76 39.20 9.37 -17.42
C VAL A 76 38.37 8.68 -16.36
N ILE A 77 38.96 8.29 -15.21
CA ILE A 77 38.24 7.67 -14.10
C ILE A 77 37.19 8.65 -13.52
N TYR A 78 37.55 9.92 -13.28
CA TYR A 78 36.61 10.91 -12.78
C TYR A 78 35.43 11.17 -13.74
N LEU A 79 35.70 11.20 -15.04
CA LEU A 79 34.65 11.36 -16.04
C LEU A 79 33.76 10.11 -16.13
N SER A 80 34.36 8.91 -16.12
CA SER A 80 33.58 7.65 -16.18
C SER A 80 32.72 7.41 -14.92
N THR A 81 33.25 7.74 -13.73
CA THR A 81 32.45 7.66 -12.48
C THR A 81 31.33 8.70 -12.47
N GLY A 82 31.56 9.90 -13.01
CA GLY A 82 30.53 10.92 -13.16
C GLY A 82 29.38 10.45 -14.08
N TYR A 83 29.70 9.86 -15.23
CA TYR A 83 28.73 9.31 -16.14
C TYR A 83 27.97 8.09 -15.54
N ALA A 84 28.71 7.19 -14.85
CA ALA A 84 28.10 6.06 -14.19
C ALA A 84 27.09 6.49 -13.11
N ALA A 85 27.43 7.50 -12.31
CA ALA A 85 26.54 8.07 -11.30
C ALA A 85 25.29 8.73 -11.94
N ALA A 86 25.47 9.49 -13.03
CA ALA A 86 24.36 10.11 -13.75
C ALA A 86 23.41 9.07 -14.36
N ILE A 87 23.95 8.01 -14.97
CA ILE A 87 23.16 6.90 -15.52
C ILE A 87 22.40 6.18 -14.41
N SER A 88 23.05 5.92 -13.26
CA SER A 88 22.39 5.29 -12.11
C SER A 88 21.23 6.13 -11.58
N LEU A 89 21.41 7.45 -11.49
CA LEU A 89 20.33 8.37 -11.08
C LEU A 89 19.17 8.38 -12.06
N ILE A 90 19.46 8.35 -13.37
CA ILE A 90 18.40 8.27 -14.40
C ILE A 90 17.64 6.96 -14.28
N ILE A 91 18.33 5.83 -14.10
CA ILE A 91 17.68 4.51 -13.95
C ILE A 91 16.81 4.49 -12.71
N ILE A 92 17.31 4.96 -11.56
CA ILE A 92 16.56 5.02 -10.30
C ILE A 92 15.36 5.96 -10.44
N SER A 93 15.54 7.15 -11.01
CA SER A 93 14.49 8.12 -11.25
C SER A 93 13.42 7.56 -12.18
N THR A 94 13.82 6.92 -13.29
CA THR A 94 12.89 6.30 -14.24
C THR A 94 12.12 5.16 -13.57
N TRP A 95 12.80 4.29 -12.81
CA TRP A 95 12.17 3.20 -12.07
C TRP A 95 11.16 3.73 -11.04
N PHE A 96 11.52 4.76 -10.28
CA PHE A 96 10.64 5.40 -9.31
C PHE A 96 9.42 6.06 -10.00
N PHE A 97 9.66 6.77 -11.11
CA PHE A 97 8.59 7.45 -11.86
C PHE A 97 7.65 6.47 -12.57
N THR A 98 8.18 5.38 -13.13
CA THR A 98 7.35 4.34 -13.74
C THR A 98 6.52 3.60 -12.70
N LYS A 99 7.10 3.27 -11.54
CA LYS A 99 6.36 2.61 -10.46
C LYS A 99 5.18 3.46 -9.97
N THR A 100 5.40 4.75 -9.71
CA THR A 100 4.34 5.69 -9.29
C THR A 100 3.30 5.94 -10.39
N SER A 101 3.71 6.04 -11.65
CA SER A 101 2.77 6.28 -12.76
C SER A 101 1.91 5.05 -13.08
N ILE A 102 2.46 3.85 -12.99
CA ILE A 102 1.71 2.60 -13.21
C ILE A 102 0.69 2.40 -12.08
N ASN A 103 1.06 2.65 -10.82
CA ASN A 103 0.15 2.54 -9.69
C ASN A 103 -1.02 3.54 -9.81
N ASN A 104 -0.74 4.80 -10.11
CA ASN A 104 -1.79 5.81 -10.30
C ASN A 104 -2.70 5.50 -11.49
N ALA A 105 -2.15 5.00 -12.60
CA ALA A 105 -2.93 4.60 -13.76
C ALA A 105 -3.80 3.37 -13.48
N ALA A 106 -3.30 2.39 -12.74
CA ALA A 106 -4.05 1.21 -12.34
C ALA A 106 -5.20 1.59 -11.38
N GLU A 107 -4.98 2.49 -10.45
CA GLU A 107 -6.01 2.99 -9.53
C GLU A 107 -7.11 3.79 -10.25
N HIS A 108 -6.76 4.60 -11.25
CA HIS A 108 -7.73 5.33 -12.09
C HIS A 108 -8.47 4.45 -13.09
N LEU A 109 -7.88 3.34 -13.52
CA LEU A 109 -8.50 2.38 -14.47
C LEU A 109 -9.25 1.25 -13.74
N ALA A 110 -8.98 1.04 -12.45
CA ALA A 110 -9.71 0.09 -11.62
C ALA A 110 -11.11 0.63 -11.36
N GLY A 111 -12.06 0.21 -12.18
CA GLY A 111 -13.48 0.48 -11.95
C GLY A 111 -13.88 -0.02 -10.56
N GLN A 112 -14.68 0.76 -9.85
CA GLN A 112 -15.26 0.30 -8.58
C GLN A 112 -16.37 -0.71 -8.86
N GLN A 113 -16.34 -1.81 -8.10
CA GLN A 113 -17.40 -2.82 -8.07
C GLN A 113 -18.24 -2.56 -6.82
N GLU A 114 -19.55 -2.50 -7.00
CA GLU A 114 -20.51 -2.39 -5.90
C GLU A 114 -21.39 -3.62 -5.90
N ILE A 115 -21.44 -4.29 -4.77
CA ILE A 115 -22.31 -5.45 -4.53
C ILE A 115 -23.33 -5.03 -3.48
N PHE A 116 -24.56 -4.87 -3.90
CA PHE A 116 -25.70 -4.70 -3.00
C PHE A 116 -26.38 -6.05 -2.77
N VAL A 117 -26.52 -6.44 -1.51
CA VAL A 117 -27.26 -7.64 -1.10
C VAL A 117 -28.63 -7.21 -0.60
N PRO A 118 -29.70 -7.55 -1.31
CA PRO A 118 -31.05 -7.21 -0.86
C PRO A 118 -31.39 -7.76 0.51
N VAL A 119 -32.37 -7.15 1.16
CA VAL A 119 -32.97 -7.68 2.37
C VAL A 119 -33.48 -9.10 2.11
N GLY A 120 -33.36 -9.99 3.05
CA GLY A 120 -33.72 -11.40 2.90
C GLY A 120 -32.68 -12.30 2.24
N GLN A 121 -31.60 -11.74 1.70
CA GLN A 121 -30.57 -12.49 0.96
C GLN A 121 -29.20 -12.41 1.64
N ARG A 122 -28.29 -13.25 1.16
CA ARG A 122 -26.86 -13.25 1.54
C ARG A 122 -26.05 -13.54 0.30
N ALA A 123 -24.83 -12.99 0.25
CA ALA A 123 -23.90 -13.28 -0.81
C ALA A 123 -22.55 -13.77 -0.25
N ARG A 124 -21.94 -14.72 -0.95
CA ARG A 124 -20.53 -15.09 -0.74
C ARG A 124 -19.74 -14.63 -1.96
N ILE A 125 -18.74 -13.84 -1.74
CA ILE A 125 -17.96 -13.16 -2.77
C ILE A 125 -16.48 -13.50 -2.57
N THR A 126 -15.77 -13.76 -3.65
CA THR A 126 -14.30 -13.81 -3.64
C THR A 126 -13.77 -12.52 -4.26
N LEU A 127 -13.01 -11.77 -3.48
CA LEU A 127 -12.39 -10.50 -3.89
C LEU A 127 -11.15 -10.76 -4.77
N PRO A 128 -10.63 -9.74 -5.48
CA PRO A 128 -9.48 -9.87 -6.38
C PRO A 128 -8.19 -10.41 -5.74
N ASP A 129 -8.01 -10.21 -4.43
CA ASP A 129 -6.87 -10.70 -3.65
C ASP A 129 -7.03 -12.13 -3.13
N GLY A 130 -8.17 -12.78 -3.42
CA GLY A 130 -8.53 -14.09 -2.91
C GLY A 130 -9.23 -14.07 -1.54
N THR A 131 -9.40 -12.90 -0.91
CA THR A 131 -10.23 -12.75 0.30
C THR A 131 -11.65 -13.20 0.03
N VAL A 132 -12.22 -13.97 0.96
CA VAL A 132 -13.61 -14.39 0.89
C VAL A 132 -14.45 -13.60 1.86
N ALA A 133 -15.47 -12.91 1.34
CA ALA A 133 -16.43 -12.15 2.11
C ALA A 133 -17.82 -12.79 2.05
N TRP A 134 -18.47 -12.99 3.20
CA TRP A 134 -19.91 -13.23 3.29
C TRP A 134 -20.57 -11.91 3.64
N VAL A 135 -21.45 -11.45 2.79
CA VAL A 135 -22.16 -10.16 2.94
C VAL A 135 -23.61 -10.47 3.30
N ASN A 136 -24.06 -9.89 4.41
CA ASN A 136 -25.40 -10.15 4.96
C ASN A 136 -26.49 -9.30 4.29
N ALA A 137 -27.74 -9.58 4.62
CA ALA A 137 -28.92 -8.90 4.10
C ALA A 137 -28.87 -7.38 4.29
N GLY A 138 -29.36 -6.63 3.32
CA GLY A 138 -29.39 -5.16 3.36
C GLY A 138 -28.03 -4.48 3.38
N SER A 139 -26.97 -5.18 2.98
CA SER A 139 -25.60 -4.67 3.02
C SER A 139 -25.08 -4.30 1.64
N THR A 140 -24.17 -3.34 1.60
CA THR A 140 -23.43 -2.94 0.40
C THR A 140 -21.94 -3.08 0.66
N LEU A 141 -21.25 -3.78 -0.24
CA LEU A 141 -19.79 -3.90 -0.26
C LEU A 141 -19.27 -3.28 -1.55
N THR A 142 -18.38 -2.28 -1.42
CA THR A 142 -17.75 -1.60 -2.56
C THR A 142 -16.24 -1.83 -2.51
N TYR A 143 -15.64 -2.20 -3.64
CA TYR A 143 -14.20 -2.48 -3.74
C TYR A 143 -13.70 -2.21 -5.15
N PRO A 144 -12.40 -1.91 -5.36
CA PRO A 144 -11.84 -1.73 -6.70
C PRO A 144 -11.69 -3.08 -7.42
N SER A 145 -11.79 -3.08 -8.74
CA SER A 145 -11.62 -4.30 -9.54
C SER A 145 -10.20 -4.90 -9.45
N VAL A 146 -9.21 -4.09 -9.01
CA VAL A 146 -7.83 -4.50 -8.73
C VAL A 146 -7.35 -3.74 -7.50
N PHE A 147 -6.74 -4.42 -6.55
CA PHE A 147 -6.01 -3.78 -5.45
C PHE A 147 -4.58 -3.44 -5.89
N VAL A 148 -4.10 -2.24 -5.56
CA VAL A 148 -2.76 -1.78 -5.96
C VAL A 148 -1.81 -1.76 -4.75
N ASP A 149 -1.93 -0.79 -3.86
CA ASP A 149 -1.05 -0.65 -2.69
C ASP A 149 -1.72 -1.12 -1.39
N GLU A 150 -2.99 -0.77 -1.23
CA GLU A 150 -3.81 -1.19 -0.10
C GLU A 150 -5.08 -1.88 -0.59
N ARG A 151 -5.49 -2.91 0.12
CA ARG A 151 -6.70 -3.66 -0.19
C ARG A 151 -7.90 -3.04 0.52
N LYS A 152 -8.40 -1.90 0.00
CA LYS A 152 -9.50 -1.14 0.60
C LYS A 152 -10.84 -1.59 0.09
N VAL A 153 -11.77 -1.80 1.01
CA VAL A 153 -13.18 -2.07 0.73
C VAL A 153 -14.05 -1.18 1.61
N SER A 154 -15.17 -0.71 1.09
CA SER A 154 -16.17 0.04 1.87
C SER A 154 -17.35 -0.85 2.19
N LEU A 155 -17.79 -0.86 3.45
CA LEU A 155 -18.90 -1.66 3.92
C LEU A 155 -19.97 -0.80 4.57
N LYS A 156 -21.20 -0.99 4.11
CA LYS A 156 -22.43 -0.55 4.81
C LYS A 156 -23.25 -1.79 5.12
N GLY A 157 -23.50 -2.09 6.39
CA GLY A 157 -24.21 -3.29 6.82
C GLY A 157 -23.29 -4.29 7.52
N GLU A 158 -23.44 -5.58 7.25
CA GLU A 158 -22.69 -6.64 7.92
C GLU A 158 -21.95 -7.52 6.92
N ALA A 159 -20.68 -7.79 7.22
CA ALA A 159 -19.87 -8.75 6.47
C ALA A 159 -18.93 -9.52 7.39
N TYR A 160 -18.80 -10.82 7.13
CA TYR A 160 -17.74 -11.66 7.64
C TYR A 160 -16.66 -11.79 6.57
N SER A 161 -15.43 -11.55 6.93
CA SER A 161 -14.27 -11.61 6.02
C SER A 161 -13.27 -12.67 6.47
N ASP A 162 -12.88 -13.53 5.55
CA ASP A 162 -11.74 -14.43 5.64
C ASP A 162 -10.66 -13.88 4.72
N VAL A 163 -9.78 -13.06 5.31
CA VAL A 163 -8.82 -12.24 4.56
C VAL A 163 -7.63 -13.06 4.15
N ALA A 164 -7.32 -13.04 2.86
CA ALA A 164 -6.09 -13.62 2.31
C ALA A 164 -4.86 -12.98 2.97
N LYS A 165 -3.92 -13.84 3.43
CA LYS A 165 -2.73 -13.38 4.14
C LYS A 165 -1.79 -12.63 3.19
N ASP A 166 -1.48 -11.39 3.56
CA ASP A 166 -0.50 -10.54 2.90
C ASP A 166 0.04 -9.52 3.90
N ASP A 167 1.31 -9.70 4.29
CA ASP A 167 1.97 -8.87 5.31
C ASP A 167 2.45 -7.52 4.72
N GLU A 168 2.53 -7.38 3.39
CA GLU A 168 3.00 -6.17 2.71
C GLU A 168 1.84 -5.22 2.33
N ALA A 169 0.67 -5.79 1.97
CA ALA A 169 -0.50 -5.02 1.56
C ALA A 169 -1.67 -5.20 2.56
N PRO A 170 -1.91 -4.26 3.47
CA PRO A 170 -2.97 -4.37 4.45
C PRO A 170 -4.36 -4.36 3.80
N PHE A 171 -5.27 -5.18 4.34
CA PHE A 171 -6.69 -5.17 4.00
C PHE A 171 -7.43 -4.22 4.95
N ILE A 172 -8.17 -3.27 4.41
CA ILE A 172 -8.84 -2.22 5.18
C ILE A 172 -10.33 -2.24 4.85
N VAL A 173 -11.16 -2.51 5.86
CA VAL A 173 -12.61 -2.31 5.76
C VAL A 173 -12.95 -0.92 6.28
N GLU A 174 -13.41 -0.07 5.40
CA GLU A 174 -13.87 1.28 5.73
C GLU A 174 -15.38 1.26 5.97
N THR A 175 -15.81 1.77 7.11
CA THR A 175 -17.21 2.01 7.43
C THR A 175 -17.45 3.51 7.65
N GLU A 176 -18.69 3.90 7.92
CA GLU A 176 -19.04 5.31 8.16
C GLU A 176 -18.26 5.91 9.36
N SER A 177 -17.97 5.10 10.39
CA SER A 177 -17.44 5.64 11.66
C SER A 177 -16.09 5.05 12.07
N ILE A 178 -15.73 3.87 11.58
CA ILE A 178 -14.49 3.17 11.94
C ILE A 178 -13.88 2.47 10.74
N ASN A 179 -12.56 2.31 10.78
CA ASN A 179 -11.79 1.52 9.84
C ASN A 179 -11.19 0.31 10.56
N ILE A 180 -11.19 -0.84 9.89
CA ILE A 180 -10.65 -2.10 10.39
C ILE A 180 -9.51 -2.53 9.46
N LYS A 181 -8.29 -2.61 10.00
CA LYS A 181 -7.07 -2.98 9.27
C LYS A 181 -6.62 -4.38 9.66
N ALA A 182 -6.40 -5.23 8.66
CA ALA A 182 -6.07 -6.64 8.78
C ALA A 182 -4.95 -7.04 7.82
N LEU A 183 -4.17 -8.09 8.14
CA LEU A 183 -3.11 -8.62 7.27
C LEU A 183 -3.38 -10.06 6.79
N GLY A 184 -4.32 -10.76 7.44
CA GLY A 184 -4.68 -12.14 7.17
C GLY A 184 -5.44 -12.69 8.37
N THR A 185 -6.73 -12.38 8.43
CA THR A 185 -7.54 -12.53 9.65
C THR A 185 -8.97 -12.93 9.30
N GLN A 186 -9.63 -13.56 10.25
CA GLN A 186 -11.06 -13.86 10.17
C GLN A 186 -11.82 -12.99 11.16
N PHE A 187 -12.70 -12.14 10.65
CA PHE A 187 -13.47 -11.20 11.48
C PHE A 187 -14.83 -10.87 10.88
N ASN A 188 -15.75 -10.44 11.72
CA ASN A 188 -17.07 -9.94 11.35
C ASN A 188 -17.17 -8.46 11.68
N VAL A 189 -17.77 -7.69 10.80
CA VAL A 189 -18.08 -6.26 11.00
C VAL A 189 -19.57 -6.08 10.86
N TYR A 190 -20.20 -5.51 11.90
CA TYR A 190 -21.60 -5.10 11.90
C TYR A 190 -21.69 -3.58 11.96
N SER A 191 -22.12 -2.95 10.87
CA SER A 191 -22.13 -1.50 10.68
C SER A 191 -23.33 -1.04 9.86
N TYR A 192 -24.55 -1.36 10.33
CA TYR A 192 -25.77 -0.82 9.74
C TYR A 192 -26.01 0.62 10.21
N SER A 193 -26.37 1.52 9.30
CA SER A 193 -26.56 2.96 9.61
C SER A 193 -27.67 3.23 10.63
N LYS A 194 -28.68 2.32 10.74
CA LYS A 194 -29.76 2.41 11.72
C LYS A 194 -29.42 1.76 13.07
N ALA A 195 -28.31 1.06 13.18
CA ALA A 195 -27.93 0.39 14.42
C ALA A 195 -27.45 1.39 15.48
N ALA A 196 -27.80 1.15 16.72
CA ALA A 196 -27.38 1.98 17.85
C ALA A 196 -25.85 1.93 18.08
N ASN A 197 -25.20 0.85 17.69
CA ASN A 197 -23.76 0.63 17.80
C ASN A 197 -23.21 -0.13 16.61
N GLN A 198 -21.92 0.03 16.36
CA GLN A 198 -21.17 -0.82 15.44
C GLN A 198 -20.39 -1.86 16.26
N ASN A 199 -20.24 -3.06 15.69
CA ASN A 199 -19.54 -4.15 16.35
C ASN A 199 -18.52 -4.77 15.39
N THR A 200 -17.34 -5.09 15.90
CA THR A 200 -16.34 -5.89 15.19
C THR A 200 -15.93 -7.06 16.08
N ILE A 201 -16.04 -8.27 15.55
CA ILE A 201 -15.70 -9.52 16.23
C ILE A 201 -14.48 -10.13 15.55
N LEU A 202 -13.43 -10.44 16.31
CA LEU A 202 -12.24 -11.11 15.80
C LEU A 202 -12.26 -12.60 16.15
N ILE A 203 -12.13 -13.44 15.13
CA ILE A 203 -12.13 -14.90 15.25
C ILE A 203 -10.70 -15.44 15.25
N ASP A 204 -9.89 -15.01 14.26
CA ASP A 204 -8.50 -15.45 14.12
C ASP A 204 -7.62 -14.30 13.61
N GLY A 205 -6.34 -14.31 14.04
CA GLY A 205 -5.34 -13.31 13.66
C GLY A 205 -5.34 -12.07 14.55
N SER A 206 -5.20 -10.88 13.97
CA SER A 206 -5.17 -9.59 14.68
C SER A 206 -5.73 -8.50 13.78
N VAL A 207 -6.58 -7.62 14.31
CA VAL A 207 -7.08 -6.44 13.59
C VAL A 207 -6.84 -5.18 14.41
N LYS A 208 -6.54 -4.09 13.70
CA LYS A 208 -6.47 -2.74 14.27
C LYS A 208 -7.70 -1.95 13.86
N ILE A 209 -8.45 -1.43 14.84
CA ILE A 209 -9.67 -0.66 14.62
C ILE A 209 -9.41 0.78 15.04
N TYR A 210 -9.73 1.71 14.16
CA TYR A 210 -9.45 3.14 14.39
C TYR A 210 -10.51 4.03 13.72
N LYS A 211 -10.58 5.29 14.14
CA LYS A 211 -11.44 6.29 13.50
C LYS A 211 -10.80 6.78 12.21
N PRO A 212 -11.57 7.10 11.18
CA PRO A 212 -11.03 7.68 9.95
C PRO A 212 -10.07 8.85 10.23
N GLY A 213 -8.88 8.79 9.63
CA GLY A 213 -7.84 9.82 9.79
C GLY A 213 -7.00 9.76 11.08
N ILE A 214 -7.33 8.89 12.05
CA ILE A 214 -6.62 8.83 13.36
C ILE A 214 -6.17 7.39 13.64
N GLU A 215 -5.36 6.81 12.75
CA GLU A 215 -4.87 5.42 12.91
C GLU A 215 -3.98 5.24 14.15
N SER A 216 -3.26 6.28 14.58
CA SER A 216 -2.36 6.21 15.75
C SER A 216 -3.07 5.88 17.06
N GLU A 217 -4.35 6.25 17.19
CA GLU A 217 -5.19 6.00 18.38
C GLU A 217 -6.01 4.70 18.28
N GLY A 218 -5.69 3.85 17.29
CA GLY A 218 -6.44 2.62 17.06
C GLY A 218 -6.24 1.56 18.15
N VAL A 219 -7.29 0.75 18.34
CA VAL A 219 -7.33 -0.38 19.26
C VAL A 219 -7.02 -1.67 18.50
N ILE A 220 -6.18 -2.52 19.05
CA ILE A 220 -5.86 -3.85 18.51
C ILE A 220 -6.73 -4.89 19.21
N LEU A 221 -7.44 -5.70 18.45
CA LEU A 221 -8.14 -6.88 18.96
C LEU A 221 -7.26 -8.13 18.82
N SER A 222 -7.40 -9.00 19.82
CA SER A 222 -6.91 -10.38 19.82
C SER A 222 -8.06 -11.37 19.54
N PRO A 223 -7.77 -12.60 19.13
CA PRO A 223 -8.79 -13.61 18.89
C PRO A 223 -9.74 -13.81 20.08
N ASN A 224 -11.01 -14.03 19.80
CA ASN A 224 -12.12 -14.13 20.77
C ASN A 224 -12.36 -12.83 21.55
N GLN A 225 -12.07 -11.69 20.95
CA GLN A 225 -12.50 -10.38 21.43
C GLN A 225 -13.47 -9.73 20.44
N GLN A 226 -14.31 -8.85 20.96
CA GLN A 226 -15.18 -7.98 20.19
C GLN A 226 -15.00 -6.53 20.64
N LEU A 227 -15.21 -5.63 19.70
CA LEU A 227 -15.19 -4.20 19.96
C LEU A 227 -16.56 -3.62 19.60
N PHE A 228 -17.15 -2.88 20.52
CA PHE A 228 -18.30 -2.02 20.27
C PHE A 228 -17.83 -0.58 20.07
N PHE A 229 -18.36 0.07 19.04
CA PHE A 229 -18.19 1.51 18.84
C PHE A 229 -19.55 2.18 19.04
N GLU A 230 -19.64 2.94 20.11
CA GLU A 230 -20.86 3.60 20.53
C GLU A 230 -20.56 5.00 21.09
N ASN A 231 -21.31 6.02 20.71
CA ASN A 231 -21.14 7.40 21.17
C ASN A 231 -19.70 7.93 21.02
N GLY A 232 -19.01 7.53 19.93
CA GLY A 232 -17.64 7.95 19.64
C GLY A 232 -16.56 7.27 20.49
N LYS A 233 -16.89 6.22 21.26
CA LYS A 233 -15.96 5.50 22.15
C LYS A 233 -15.85 4.03 21.77
N PHE A 234 -14.65 3.49 21.95
CA PHE A 234 -14.35 2.07 21.80
C PHE A 234 -14.53 1.35 23.16
N ARG A 235 -15.18 0.20 23.13
CA ARG A 235 -15.35 -0.69 24.28
C ARG A 235 -15.03 -2.11 23.83
N VAL A 236 -13.97 -2.71 24.40
CA VAL A 236 -13.52 -4.07 24.08
C VAL A 236 -14.03 -5.03 25.13
N GLU A 237 -14.56 -6.17 24.70
CA GLU A 237 -15.10 -7.24 25.55
C GLU A 237 -14.67 -8.61 25.03
N PRO A 238 -14.64 -9.65 25.88
CA PRO A 238 -14.51 -11.02 25.43
C PRO A 238 -15.69 -11.40 24.52
N PHE A 239 -15.39 -12.11 23.43
CA PHE A 239 -16.39 -12.69 22.54
C PHE A 239 -16.52 -14.20 22.84
N LEU A 240 -17.63 -14.60 23.42
CA LEU A 240 -17.84 -15.95 23.92
C LEU A 240 -18.80 -16.77 23.03
N ASP A 241 -19.84 -16.13 22.47
CA ASP A 241 -20.86 -16.82 21.67
C ASP A 241 -20.55 -16.80 20.17
N LYS A 242 -19.83 -17.81 19.71
CA LYS A 242 -19.54 -17.98 18.27
C LYS A 242 -20.79 -18.29 17.42
N ASN A 243 -21.91 -18.59 18.03
CA ASN A 243 -23.15 -18.91 17.30
C ASN A 243 -23.73 -17.68 16.58
N VAL A 244 -23.40 -16.48 17.03
CA VAL A 244 -23.82 -15.24 16.36
C VAL A 244 -23.29 -15.16 14.92
N LEU A 245 -22.21 -15.86 14.60
CA LEU A 245 -21.62 -15.89 13.25
C LEU A 245 -22.23 -16.96 12.32
N LEU A 246 -23.16 -17.77 12.83
CA LEU A 246 -23.83 -18.83 12.05
C LEU A 246 -24.79 -18.26 10.98
N TRP A 247 -25.05 -16.96 11.00
CA TRP A 247 -25.85 -16.31 9.96
C TRP A 247 -25.31 -16.58 8.56
N LYS A 248 -23.98 -16.63 8.39
CA LYS A 248 -23.33 -16.97 7.10
C LYS A 248 -23.75 -18.35 6.58
N ASP A 249 -24.08 -19.26 7.47
CA ASP A 249 -24.55 -20.63 7.18
C ASP A 249 -26.09 -20.74 7.18
N GLY A 250 -26.79 -19.60 7.37
CA GLY A 250 -28.26 -19.55 7.40
C GLY A 250 -28.88 -20.04 8.70
N ILE A 251 -28.16 -19.90 9.78
CA ILE A 251 -28.63 -20.21 11.12
C ILE A 251 -28.58 -18.92 11.94
N TYR A 252 -29.73 -18.51 12.45
CA TYR A 252 -29.87 -17.35 13.31
C TYR A 252 -29.88 -17.81 14.75
N SER A 253 -28.92 -17.37 15.53
CA SER A 253 -28.78 -17.71 16.96
C SER A 253 -28.98 -16.47 17.79
N PHE A 254 -29.81 -16.60 18.80
CA PHE A 254 -30.11 -15.58 19.79
C PHE A 254 -29.88 -16.17 21.17
N GLU A 255 -29.20 -15.45 22.06
CA GLU A 255 -28.96 -15.87 23.44
C GLU A 255 -29.34 -14.73 24.39
N ASN A 256 -30.41 -14.93 25.17
CA ASN A 256 -30.99 -13.90 26.05
C ASN A 256 -31.18 -12.54 25.34
N GLU A 257 -31.53 -12.61 24.04
CA GLU A 257 -31.71 -11.43 23.20
C GLU A 257 -33.12 -10.87 23.36
N LYS A 258 -33.24 -9.54 23.41
CA LYS A 258 -34.52 -8.86 23.45
C LYS A 258 -35.32 -9.13 22.18
N LEU A 259 -36.63 -9.38 22.33
CA LEU A 259 -37.48 -9.67 21.19
C LEU A 259 -37.54 -8.51 20.18
N GLY A 260 -37.38 -7.27 20.63
CA GLY A 260 -37.22 -6.12 19.73
C GLY A 260 -36.04 -6.29 18.77
N THR A 261 -34.84 -6.61 19.29
CA THR A 261 -33.66 -6.87 18.47
C THR A 261 -33.87 -8.10 17.56
N ILE A 262 -34.55 -9.14 18.06
CA ILE A 262 -34.86 -10.33 17.25
C ILE A 262 -35.75 -9.94 16.07
N ILE A 263 -36.79 -9.13 16.32
CA ILE A 263 -37.72 -8.67 15.29
C ILE A 263 -36.99 -7.85 14.23
N ASP A 264 -36.17 -6.87 14.62
CA ASP A 264 -35.39 -6.08 13.69
C ASP A 264 -34.50 -6.98 12.78
N LYS A 265 -33.88 -8.03 13.34
CA LYS A 265 -33.12 -9.02 12.60
C LYS A 265 -34.00 -9.90 11.70
N LEU A 266 -35.17 -10.30 12.15
CA LEU A 266 -36.11 -11.10 11.33
C LEU A 266 -36.63 -10.30 10.14
N GLU A 267 -36.94 -9.02 10.31
CA GLU A 267 -37.32 -8.13 9.21
C GLU A 267 -36.21 -8.06 8.17
N LEU A 268 -34.98 -7.88 8.62
CA LEU A 268 -33.80 -7.84 7.76
C LEU A 268 -33.54 -9.18 7.05
N TYR A 269 -33.72 -10.31 7.75
CA TYR A 269 -33.36 -11.64 7.22
C TYR A 269 -34.44 -12.28 6.35
N PHE A 270 -35.70 -11.82 6.45
CA PHE A 270 -36.83 -12.40 5.74
C PHE A 270 -37.56 -11.41 4.83
N ASP A 271 -37.10 -10.17 4.76
CA ASP A 271 -37.75 -9.12 3.97
C ASP A 271 -39.25 -8.98 4.28
N VAL A 272 -39.58 -8.82 5.55
CA VAL A 272 -40.95 -8.67 6.05
C VAL A 272 -41.02 -7.47 6.98
N GLU A 273 -42.18 -6.86 7.10
CA GLU A 273 -42.47 -5.86 8.12
C GLU A 273 -43.20 -6.50 9.30
N ILE A 274 -42.71 -6.29 10.53
CA ILE A 274 -43.30 -6.88 11.74
C ILE A 274 -43.78 -5.77 12.68
N ILE A 275 -45.06 -5.58 12.73
CA ILE A 275 -45.70 -4.59 13.59
C ILE A 275 -46.00 -5.20 14.96
N VAL A 276 -45.47 -4.65 16.04
CA VAL A 276 -45.70 -5.06 17.41
C VAL A 276 -46.61 -4.07 18.08
N LYS A 277 -47.91 -4.44 18.32
CA LYS A 277 -48.87 -3.58 19.01
C LYS A 277 -48.59 -3.48 20.49
N ASN A 278 -48.24 -4.60 21.12
CA ASN A 278 -47.90 -4.62 22.54
C ASN A 278 -46.42 -4.36 22.76
N GLN A 279 -46.04 -3.12 23.04
CA GLN A 279 -44.65 -2.67 23.24
C GLN A 279 -43.92 -3.39 24.39
N SER A 280 -44.67 -3.97 25.37
CA SER A 280 -44.05 -4.73 26.46
C SER A 280 -43.38 -6.03 25.96
N LEU A 281 -43.84 -6.56 24.83
CA LEU A 281 -43.31 -7.74 24.19
C LEU A 281 -41.87 -7.54 23.73
N LEU A 282 -41.51 -6.34 23.25
CA LEU A 282 -40.16 -5.99 22.77
C LEU A 282 -39.05 -6.13 23.84
N LYS A 283 -39.46 -6.05 25.12
CA LYS A 283 -38.52 -6.16 26.27
C LYS A 283 -38.29 -7.60 26.73
N LYS A 284 -39.09 -8.53 26.23
CA LYS A 284 -38.94 -9.95 26.56
C LYS A 284 -37.69 -10.52 25.93
N GLU A 285 -37.04 -11.43 26.64
CA GLU A 285 -35.82 -12.09 26.17
C GLU A 285 -36.14 -13.47 25.61
N CYS A 286 -35.45 -13.85 24.55
CA CYS A 286 -35.60 -15.15 23.93
C CYS A 286 -34.23 -15.75 23.62
N THR A 287 -34.09 -17.05 23.83
CA THR A 287 -32.95 -17.86 23.43
C THR A 287 -33.41 -18.92 22.45
N GLY A 288 -32.74 -19.03 21.32
CA GLY A 288 -33.09 -20.03 20.31
C GLY A 288 -32.17 -20.00 19.10
N LYS A 289 -32.17 -21.10 18.34
CA LYS A 289 -31.49 -21.22 17.03
C LYS A 289 -32.53 -21.58 16.00
N PHE A 290 -32.53 -20.81 14.91
CA PHE A 290 -33.49 -20.94 13.83
C PHE A 290 -32.79 -21.06 12.50
N ARG A 291 -33.27 -21.90 11.61
CA ARG A 291 -32.75 -21.99 10.26
C ARG A 291 -33.57 -21.10 9.34
N GLN A 292 -32.92 -20.36 8.47
CA GLN A 292 -33.58 -19.49 7.49
C GLN A 292 -34.66 -20.24 6.67
N LYS A 293 -34.39 -21.48 6.30
CA LYS A 293 -35.30 -22.32 5.52
C LYS A 293 -36.65 -22.61 6.22
N GLU A 294 -36.73 -22.43 7.54
CA GLU A 294 -37.97 -22.64 8.31
C GLU A 294 -38.96 -21.51 8.07
N GLY A 295 -38.47 -20.35 7.66
CA GLY A 295 -39.29 -19.17 7.39
C GLY A 295 -39.72 -18.42 8.64
N VAL A 296 -39.97 -17.12 8.48
CA VAL A 296 -40.28 -16.20 9.60
C VAL A 296 -41.53 -16.62 10.40
N MET A 297 -42.57 -17.14 9.75
CA MET A 297 -43.79 -17.56 10.43
C MET A 297 -43.58 -18.70 11.42
N GLU A 298 -42.75 -19.68 11.06
CA GLU A 298 -42.43 -20.78 11.98
C GLU A 298 -41.58 -20.31 13.15
N ILE A 299 -40.62 -19.45 12.91
CA ILE A 299 -39.81 -18.82 13.96
C ILE A 299 -40.70 -18.07 14.95
N LEU A 300 -41.62 -17.23 14.46
CA LEU A 300 -42.56 -16.48 15.31
C LEU A 300 -43.52 -17.40 16.08
N ARG A 301 -43.96 -18.52 15.49
CA ARG A 301 -44.78 -19.55 16.20
C ARG A 301 -44.00 -20.23 17.33
N ILE A 302 -42.70 -20.46 17.14
CA ILE A 302 -41.84 -21.01 18.20
C ILE A 302 -41.69 -19.98 19.33
N ILE A 303 -41.45 -18.73 19.02
CA ILE A 303 -41.37 -17.64 20.00
C ILE A 303 -42.71 -17.44 20.72
N GLN A 304 -43.84 -17.58 20.02
CA GLN A 304 -45.18 -17.51 20.57
C GLN A 304 -45.45 -18.58 21.66
N LYS A 305 -44.80 -19.75 21.55
CA LYS A 305 -44.92 -20.80 22.60
C LYS A 305 -44.24 -20.39 23.91
N ILE A 306 -43.30 -19.47 23.87
CA ILE A 306 -42.56 -18.96 25.03
C ILE A 306 -43.20 -17.70 25.58
N HIS A 307 -43.69 -16.84 24.70
CA HIS A 307 -44.32 -15.56 25.02
C HIS A 307 -45.70 -15.48 24.41
N SER A 308 -46.73 -15.16 25.24
CA SER A 308 -48.12 -15.09 24.78
C SER A 308 -48.34 -13.84 23.93
N PHE A 309 -48.66 -14.04 22.64
CA PHE A 309 -49.10 -13.03 21.68
C PHE A 309 -49.84 -13.73 20.53
N SER A 310 -50.66 -13.01 19.78
CA SER A 310 -51.27 -13.53 18.54
C SER A 310 -50.48 -13.04 17.32
N ILE A 311 -50.50 -13.83 16.22
CA ILE A 311 -49.83 -13.54 14.97
C ILE A 311 -50.88 -13.41 13.88
N GLU A 312 -50.91 -12.28 13.21
CA GLU A 312 -51.76 -12.01 12.04
C GLU A 312 -50.82 -11.67 10.86
N LYS A 313 -50.99 -12.34 9.71
CA LYS A 313 -50.21 -12.11 8.51
C LYS A 313 -51.10 -11.52 7.42
N ASP A 314 -50.68 -10.36 6.88
CA ASP A 314 -51.21 -9.81 5.64
C ASP A 314 -50.28 -10.19 4.48
N GLU A 315 -50.74 -11.09 3.61
CA GLU A 315 -49.93 -11.56 2.47
C GLU A 315 -49.79 -10.52 1.37
N LYS A 316 -50.74 -9.55 1.27
CA LYS A 316 -50.69 -8.52 0.24
C LYS A 316 -49.64 -7.45 0.56
N LEU A 317 -49.46 -7.14 1.82
CA LEU A 317 -48.52 -6.13 2.31
C LEU A 317 -47.22 -6.75 2.76
N ASN A 318 -47.05 -8.07 2.73
CA ASN A 318 -45.92 -8.79 3.32
C ASN A 318 -45.66 -8.37 4.78
N GLN A 319 -46.75 -8.17 5.55
CA GLN A 319 -46.70 -7.61 6.88
C GLN A 319 -47.20 -8.63 7.90
N ILE A 320 -46.58 -8.67 9.06
CA ILE A 320 -46.95 -9.54 10.19
C ILE A 320 -47.25 -8.66 11.40
N THR A 321 -48.42 -8.81 11.99
CA THR A 321 -48.78 -8.09 13.21
C THR A 321 -48.74 -9.02 14.41
N LEU A 322 -48.08 -8.60 15.48
CA LEU A 322 -48.02 -9.24 16.78
C LEU A 322 -48.88 -8.45 17.78
N ASN A 323 -49.96 -9.07 18.29
CA ASN A 323 -50.91 -8.43 19.21
C ASN A 323 -50.71 -8.93 20.63
#